data_fe243bdff935c8fb333648a3a4784781
#
_entry.id   fe243bdff935c8fb333648a3a4784781
#
_cell.length_a   1.000
_cell.length_b   1.000
_cell.length_c   1.000
_cell.angle_alpha   90.00
_cell.angle_beta   90.00
_cell.angle_gamma   90.00
#
_symmetry.space_group_name_H-M   'P 1'
#
loop_
_entity.id
_entity.type
_entity.pdbx_description
1 polymer ?
#
loop_
_entity_poly.entity_id
_entity_poly.type
_entity_poly.pdbx_seq_one_letter_code
_entity_poly.pdbx_strand_id
1 'polypeptide(L)'
;MAHLHPYPLGRLTSRILSELAAEGPVLDFPRAKLVRGPGGRDWSTTLHGTKVATPLGPAAGPHTQLAQNIVLAYLGGCRIFELKTVQLMDELVIPRPCIDVRTVGFNVEWSQELKLEQSLEEYVKASMLLEVLAASGHLGLDPGFERFAFDLSVGYDLKGIQHERVQAFLHGMLDATKVIDRLRPELPKPYRDLPFRKCISDTLTLSTFHGCPPGEIESITRYLMEDVGLHCVVKLNPTLNGPTEARRLFNEVLGYRYRIPDAAFANDPTFEQAVDLVTRLEATAKKTGRGLGVKFSNTLVVENEGDFLPASEKSQYLSGQPLHVLAMNLVARFRGVFGDRLPISFSAGIERHNFPDAVALGLVPVTVCTDLLLPGGYARASTYFQELAT
;
A
#
# COMPACT_ATOMS: atom_id res chain seq x y z
N MET A 1 10.39 21.85 -12.20
CA MET A 1 10.16 20.59 -11.49
C MET A 1 8.90 19.94 -12.07
N ALA A 2 8.90 18.61 -12.23
CA ALA A 2 7.67 17.92 -12.61
C ALA A 2 6.78 17.82 -11.37
N HIS A 3 5.60 18.45 -11.41
CA HIS A 3 4.61 18.32 -10.37
C HIS A 3 3.57 17.28 -10.78
N LEU A 4 3.05 16.51 -9.82
CA LEU A 4 1.88 15.67 -10.05
C LEU A 4 0.63 16.55 -10.19
N HIS A 5 -0.11 16.35 -11.27
CA HIS A 5 -1.35 17.07 -11.53
C HIS A 5 -2.52 16.08 -11.52
N PRO A 6 -3.40 16.14 -10.51
CA PRO A 6 -4.63 15.35 -10.49
C PRO A 6 -5.49 15.58 -11.74
N TYR A 7 -5.97 14.50 -12.34
CA TYR A 7 -6.83 14.61 -13.53
C TYR A 7 -8.29 14.88 -13.09
N PRO A 8 -9.03 15.82 -13.74
CA PRO A 8 -10.42 16.09 -13.38
C PRO A 8 -11.30 14.84 -13.50
N LEU A 9 -12.17 14.60 -12.49
CA LEU A 9 -12.99 13.38 -12.40
C LEU A 9 -13.84 13.16 -13.65
N GLY A 10 -14.54 14.21 -14.11
CA GLY A 10 -15.45 14.10 -15.25
C GLY A 10 -14.74 13.74 -16.56
N ARG A 11 -13.54 14.31 -16.79
CA ARG A 11 -12.73 13.98 -17.96
C ARG A 11 -12.18 12.56 -17.88
N LEU A 12 -11.68 12.16 -16.71
CA LEU A 12 -11.13 10.82 -16.50
C LEU A 12 -12.22 9.75 -16.67
N THR A 13 -13.39 9.95 -16.05
CA THR A 13 -14.54 9.06 -16.19
C THR A 13 -15.00 8.94 -17.66
N SER A 14 -15.16 10.06 -18.35
CA SER A 14 -15.61 10.06 -19.75
C SER A 14 -14.62 9.34 -20.66
N ARG A 15 -13.31 9.57 -20.48
CA ARG A 15 -12.27 8.87 -21.21
C ARG A 15 -12.33 7.36 -20.99
N ILE A 16 -12.33 6.92 -19.74
CA ILE A 16 -12.36 5.49 -19.40
C ILE A 16 -13.59 4.80 -19.99
N LEU A 17 -14.78 5.39 -19.81
CA LEU A 17 -16.02 4.80 -20.34
C LEU A 17 -16.05 4.76 -21.88
N SER A 18 -15.52 5.78 -22.54
CA SER A 18 -15.41 5.82 -24.00
C SER A 18 -14.44 4.75 -24.52
N GLU A 19 -13.27 4.59 -23.88
CA GLU A 19 -12.27 3.57 -24.24
C GLU A 19 -12.80 2.15 -24.00
N LEU A 20 -13.55 1.93 -22.92
CA LEU A 20 -14.23 0.66 -22.64
C LEU A 20 -15.31 0.33 -23.69
N ALA A 21 -16.12 1.32 -24.05
CA ALA A 21 -17.18 1.15 -25.07
C ALA A 21 -16.63 0.90 -26.48
N ALA A 22 -15.46 1.47 -26.79
CA ALA A 22 -14.75 1.26 -28.04
C ALA A 22 -14.00 -0.09 -28.11
N GLU A 23 -14.06 -0.90 -27.03
CA GLU A 23 -13.34 -2.16 -26.90
C GLU A 23 -11.82 -2.08 -27.06
N GLY A 24 -11.26 -0.88 -26.90
CA GLY A 24 -9.83 -0.58 -26.94
C GLY A 24 -9.11 -0.79 -25.60
N PRO A 25 -7.81 -0.45 -25.53
CA PRO A 25 -7.10 -0.33 -24.27
C PRO A 25 -7.72 0.78 -23.41
N VAL A 26 -7.65 0.65 -22.08
CA VAL A 26 -8.18 1.63 -21.13
C VAL A 26 -7.00 2.34 -20.45
N LEU A 27 -6.84 3.63 -20.66
CA LEU A 27 -5.65 4.38 -20.19
C LEU A 27 -4.36 3.66 -20.58
N ASP A 28 -4.27 3.19 -21.81
CA ASP A 28 -3.18 2.36 -22.36
C ASP A 28 -3.02 0.97 -21.71
N PHE A 29 -3.90 0.58 -20.78
CA PHE A 29 -3.92 -0.77 -20.22
C PHE A 29 -4.48 -1.77 -21.25
N PRO A 30 -3.71 -2.81 -21.61
CA PRO A 30 -4.13 -3.75 -22.66
C PRO A 30 -5.39 -4.54 -22.27
N ARG A 31 -6.41 -4.56 -23.12
CA ARG A 31 -7.67 -5.28 -22.85
C ARG A 31 -7.48 -6.76 -22.55
N ALA A 32 -6.51 -7.41 -23.18
CA ALA A 32 -6.16 -8.82 -22.94
C ALA A 32 -5.60 -9.09 -21.55
N LYS A 33 -5.23 -8.04 -20.80
CA LYS A 33 -4.70 -8.13 -19.42
C LYS A 33 -5.74 -7.79 -18.36
N LEU A 34 -6.99 -7.49 -18.75
CA LEU A 34 -8.08 -7.27 -17.81
C LEU A 34 -8.38 -8.56 -17.04
N VAL A 35 -8.39 -8.47 -15.71
CA VAL A 35 -8.79 -9.57 -14.83
C VAL A 35 -10.25 -9.35 -14.44
N ARG A 36 -11.13 -10.24 -14.91
CA ARG A 36 -12.58 -10.09 -14.76
C ARG A 36 -13.19 -10.94 -13.66
N GLY A 37 -12.46 -11.98 -13.23
CA GLY A 37 -12.94 -12.89 -12.20
C GLY A 37 -12.02 -14.07 -12.00
N PRO A 38 -12.34 -14.95 -11.03
CA PRO A 38 -11.52 -16.10 -10.65
C PRO A 38 -11.74 -17.33 -11.53
N GLY A 39 -12.60 -17.26 -12.56
CA GLY A 39 -12.87 -18.40 -13.44
C GLY A 39 -13.42 -19.64 -12.72
N GLY A 40 -14.33 -19.47 -11.78
CA GLY A 40 -14.95 -20.55 -10.99
C GLY A 40 -14.20 -20.92 -9.70
N ARG A 41 -13.07 -20.26 -9.40
CA ARG A 41 -12.34 -20.39 -8.11
C ARG A 41 -12.80 -19.31 -7.12
N ASP A 42 -12.35 -19.42 -5.87
CA ASP A 42 -12.53 -18.34 -4.88
C ASP A 42 -11.18 -17.76 -4.49
N TRP A 43 -10.94 -16.51 -4.88
CA TRP A 43 -9.76 -15.72 -4.48
C TRP A 43 -10.10 -14.68 -3.41
N SER A 44 -11.36 -14.70 -2.94
CA SER A 44 -11.79 -13.69 -1.97
C SER A 44 -11.09 -13.85 -0.63
N THR A 45 -10.91 -12.74 0.04
CA THR A 45 -10.35 -12.68 1.37
C THR A 45 -11.03 -11.58 2.19
N THR A 46 -10.56 -11.39 3.41
CA THR A 46 -11.12 -10.39 4.32
C THR A 46 -10.00 -9.50 4.87
N LEU A 47 -10.19 -8.18 4.79
CA LEU A 47 -9.34 -7.18 5.43
C LEU A 47 -10.15 -6.56 6.59
N HIS A 48 -9.76 -6.85 7.84
CA HIS A 48 -10.43 -6.35 9.06
C HIS A 48 -11.98 -6.42 8.99
N GLY A 49 -12.53 -7.55 8.50
CA GLY A 49 -13.97 -7.75 8.37
C GLY A 49 -14.56 -7.36 7.00
N THR A 50 -13.89 -6.55 6.21
CA THR A 50 -14.34 -6.17 4.87
C THR A 50 -13.97 -7.24 3.84
N LYS A 51 -14.97 -7.87 3.21
CA LYS A 51 -14.76 -8.88 2.16
C LYS A 51 -14.31 -8.21 0.86
N VAL A 52 -13.22 -8.70 0.29
CA VAL A 52 -12.63 -8.26 -0.98
C VAL A 52 -12.44 -9.43 -1.93
N ALA A 53 -12.42 -9.16 -3.23
CA ALA A 53 -12.43 -10.23 -4.23
C ALA A 53 -11.06 -10.88 -4.48
N THR A 54 -9.96 -10.21 -4.13
CA THR A 54 -8.60 -10.77 -4.24
C THR A 54 -7.70 -10.26 -3.12
N PRO A 55 -6.66 -11.03 -2.70
CA PRO A 55 -5.71 -10.60 -1.67
C PRO A 55 -4.63 -9.65 -2.21
N LEU A 56 -4.58 -9.38 -3.52
CA LEU A 56 -3.54 -8.58 -4.19
C LEU A 56 -3.88 -7.10 -4.20
N GLY A 57 -2.85 -6.27 -4.00
CA GLY A 57 -2.94 -4.83 -4.21
C GLY A 57 -1.60 -4.15 -4.48
N PRO A 58 -1.61 -2.90 -4.94
CA PRO A 58 -0.41 -2.08 -4.94
C PRO A 58 -0.06 -1.67 -3.50
N ALA A 59 1.24 -1.70 -3.17
CA ALA A 59 1.74 -1.17 -1.91
C ALA A 59 1.75 0.38 -1.93
N ALA A 60 1.76 1.00 -0.76
CA ALA A 60 1.91 2.45 -0.63
C ALA A 60 3.21 2.91 -1.31
N GLY A 61 3.06 3.67 -2.38
CA GLY A 61 4.17 4.13 -3.20
C GLY A 61 3.75 5.22 -4.19
N PRO A 62 4.63 5.64 -5.10
CA PRO A 62 4.32 6.67 -6.08
C PRO A 62 3.11 6.33 -6.94
N HIS A 63 2.90 5.05 -7.17
CA HIS A 63 1.86 4.49 -8.02
C HIS A 63 0.49 4.37 -7.33
N THR A 64 0.32 4.82 -6.10
CA THR A 64 -0.98 4.85 -5.40
C THR A 64 -1.42 6.25 -4.97
N GLN A 65 -0.83 7.30 -5.57
CA GLN A 65 -1.20 8.68 -5.26
C GLN A 65 -2.36 9.20 -6.11
N LEU A 66 -2.51 8.73 -7.35
CA LEU A 66 -3.46 9.26 -8.32
C LEU A 66 -4.58 8.27 -8.63
N ALA A 67 -5.79 8.78 -8.80
CA ALA A 67 -6.98 7.97 -9.07
C ALA A 67 -6.84 7.09 -10.32
N GLN A 68 -6.26 7.58 -11.41
CA GLN A 68 -6.03 6.79 -12.62
C GLN A 68 -5.13 5.59 -12.38
N ASN A 69 -4.14 5.70 -11.49
CA ASN A 69 -3.24 4.60 -11.17
C ASN A 69 -3.96 3.50 -10.39
N ILE A 70 -4.84 3.90 -9.47
CA ILE A 70 -5.70 2.97 -8.72
C ILE A 70 -6.65 2.24 -9.67
N VAL A 71 -7.23 2.94 -10.65
CA VAL A 71 -8.05 2.31 -11.72
C VAL A 71 -7.22 1.28 -12.50
N LEU A 72 -6.00 1.61 -12.91
CA LEU A 72 -5.13 0.66 -13.64
C LEU A 72 -4.83 -0.60 -12.81
N ALA A 73 -4.54 -0.45 -11.52
CA ALA A 73 -4.36 -1.59 -10.63
C ALA A 73 -5.64 -2.43 -10.50
N TYR A 74 -6.82 -1.78 -10.41
CA TYR A 74 -8.12 -2.48 -10.39
C TYR A 74 -8.36 -3.29 -11.66
N LEU A 75 -8.05 -2.74 -12.83
CA LEU A 75 -8.13 -3.44 -14.11
C LEU A 75 -7.25 -4.70 -14.15
N GLY A 76 -6.07 -4.62 -13.51
CA GLY A 76 -5.15 -5.75 -13.34
C GLY A 76 -5.56 -6.79 -12.31
N GLY A 77 -6.70 -6.62 -11.63
CA GLY A 77 -7.24 -7.57 -10.64
C GLY A 77 -6.93 -7.25 -9.18
N CYS A 78 -6.22 -6.16 -8.89
CA CYS A 78 -6.02 -5.70 -7.52
C CYS A 78 -7.35 -5.31 -6.86
N ARG A 79 -7.53 -5.68 -5.58
CA ARG A 79 -8.75 -5.39 -4.82
C ARG A 79 -8.49 -4.83 -3.42
N ILE A 80 -7.25 -4.75 -3.00
CA ILE A 80 -6.85 -4.04 -1.78
C ILE A 80 -5.85 -2.98 -2.19
N PHE A 81 -6.16 -1.71 -1.95
CA PHE A 81 -5.32 -0.59 -2.36
C PHE A 81 -4.70 0.06 -1.14
N GLU A 82 -3.41 -0.22 -0.89
CA GLU A 82 -2.65 0.50 0.12
C GLU A 82 -2.27 1.87 -0.46
N LEU A 83 -2.88 2.90 0.07
CA LEU A 83 -2.74 4.26 -0.43
C LEU A 83 -1.37 4.83 -0.04
N LYS A 84 -0.85 5.75 -0.85
CA LYS A 84 0.42 6.41 -0.54
C LYS A 84 0.37 7.05 0.84
N THR A 85 1.38 6.77 1.64
CA THR A 85 1.55 7.34 2.96
C THR A 85 1.46 8.87 2.91
N VAL A 86 0.60 9.43 3.74
CA VAL A 86 0.46 10.87 3.93
C VAL A 86 1.08 11.29 5.26
N GLN A 87 1.53 12.53 5.31
CA GLN A 87 2.12 13.14 6.50
C GLN A 87 1.86 14.64 6.52
N LEU A 88 2.14 15.28 7.66
CA LEU A 88 1.94 16.70 7.83
C LEU A 88 2.80 17.56 6.88
N MET A 89 4.06 17.15 6.67
CA MET A 89 4.99 17.82 5.75
C MET A 89 4.75 17.32 4.33
N ASP A 90 3.87 17.97 3.59
CA ASP A 90 3.35 17.53 2.30
C ASP A 90 3.83 18.35 1.09
N GLU A 91 4.71 19.32 1.30
CA GLU A 91 5.33 20.13 0.23
C GLU A 91 6.83 19.82 0.07
N LEU A 92 7.19 18.53 0.06
CA LEU A 92 8.58 18.14 -0.04
C LEU A 92 9.12 18.27 -1.46
N VAL A 93 10.32 18.82 -1.57
CA VAL A 93 11.09 18.83 -2.81
C VAL A 93 11.96 17.57 -2.83
N ILE A 94 11.55 16.57 -3.61
CA ILE A 94 12.28 15.31 -3.76
C ILE A 94 13.30 15.48 -4.89
N PRO A 95 14.60 15.30 -4.62
CA PRO A 95 15.64 15.38 -5.65
C PRO A 95 15.43 14.28 -6.71
N ARG A 96 15.68 14.61 -7.97
CA ARG A 96 15.53 13.69 -9.10
C ARG A 96 16.88 13.38 -9.76
N PRO A 97 17.10 12.13 -10.22
CA PRO A 97 16.19 10.99 -10.17
C PRO A 97 16.00 10.48 -8.74
N CYS A 98 14.82 9.97 -8.42
CA CYS A 98 14.47 9.56 -7.06
C CYS A 98 14.11 8.08 -6.93
N ILE A 99 14.02 7.35 -8.04
CA ILE A 99 13.75 5.91 -8.10
C ILE A 99 14.70 5.28 -9.10
N ASP A 100 15.32 4.16 -8.71
CA ASP A 100 16.08 3.28 -9.58
C ASP A 100 15.48 1.86 -9.54
N VAL A 101 15.01 1.38 -10.68
CA VAL A 101 14.48 0.01 -10.85
C VAL A 101 15.20 -0.73 -12.01
N ARG A 102 16.42 -0.33 -12.34
CA ARG A 102 17.21 -0.97 -13.42
C ARG A 102 17.59 -2.41 -13.09
N THR A 103 17.75 -2.74 -11.79
CA THR A 103 18.09 -4.08 -11.32
C THR A 103 17.13 -4.54 -10.23
N VAL A 104 17.25 -4.00 -9.04
CA VAL A 104 16.31 -4.11 -7.91
C VAL A 104 15.69 -2.74 -7.67
N GLY A 105 14.94 -2.54 -6.60
CA GLY A 105 14.35 -1.25 -6.33
C GLY A 105 15.17 -0.42 -5.34
N PHE A 106 15.48 0.82 -5.71
CA PHE A 106 16.02 1.83 -4.80
C PHE A 106 15.25 3.12 -4.94
N ASN A 107 15.07 3.83 -3.85
CA ASN A 107 14.53 5.18 -3.86
C ASN A 107 15.28 6.05 -2.84
N VAL A 108 15.27 7.36 -3.05
CA VAL A 108 15.59 8.34 -2.01
C VAL A 108 14.40 8.44 -1.05
N GLU A 109 14.50 9.22 0.01
CA GLU A 109 13.38 9.41 0.93
C GLU A 109 12.10 9.70 0.15
N TRP A 110 11.04 8.94 0.50
CA TRP A 110 9.80 8.99 -0.24
C TRP A 110 8.65 9.44 0.63
N SER A 111 8.14 10.64 0.40
CA SER A 111 6.87 11.06 0.95
C SER A 111 5.86 11.40 -0.15
N GLN A 112 4.65 11.82 0.26
CA GLN A 112 3.63 12.23 -0.68
C GLN A 112 4.09 13.43 -1.52
N GLU A 113 3.71 13.44 -2.80
CA GLU A 113 3.94 14.57 -3.70
C GLU A 113 2.70 15.47 -3.82
N LEU A 114 1.55 15.01 -3.35
CA LEU A 114 0.30 15.76 -3.27
C LEU A 114 0.12 16.33 -1.88
N LYS A 115 -0.55 17.48 -1.78
CA LYS A 115 -1.02 18.00 -0.49
C LYS A 115 -2.04 17.05 0.13
N LEU A 116 -2.20 17.09 1.45
CA LEU A 116 -3.17 16.25 2.17
C LEU A 116 -4.58 16.35 1.58
N GLU A 117 -5.02 17.56 1.25
CA GLU A 117 -6.35 17.82 0.69
C GLU A 117 -6.49 17.24 -0.73
N GLN A 118 -5.42 17.29 -1.53
CA GLN A 118 -5.38 16.67 -2.85
C GLN A 118 -5.36 15.14 -2.76
N SER A 119 -4.63 14.58 -1.80
CA SER A 119 -4.62 13.13 -1.55
C SER A 119 -6.01 12.63 -1.15
N LEU A 120 -6.71 13.34 -0.25
CA LEU A 120 -8.09 13.02 0.11
C LEU A 120 -8.99 13.01 -1.13
N GLU A 121 -8.91 14.06 -1.95
CA GLU A 121 -9.72 14.15 -3.17
C GLU A 121 -9.41 13.02 -4.15
N GLU A 122 -8.12 12.70 -4.39
CA GLU A 122 -7.72 11.63 -5.30
C GLU A 122 -8.23 10.25 -4.84
N TYR A 123 -8.20 9.98 -3.54
CA TYR A 123 -8.65 8.69 -3.00
C TYR A 123 -10.17 8.54 -3.04
N VAL A 124 -10.91 9.61 -2.73
CA VAL A 124 -12.37 9.64 -2.91
C VAL A 124 -12.74 9.50 -4.39
N LYS A 125 -12.05 10.22 -5.26
CA LYS A 125 -12.20 10.14 -6.71
C LYS A 125 -11.95 8.71 -7.23
N ALA A 126 -10.90 8.05 -6.75
CA ALA A 126 -10.63 6.66 -7.09
C ALA A 126 -11.79 5.75 -6.69
N SER A 127 -12.29 5.85 -5.46
CA SER A 127 -13.45 5.07 -5.00
C SER A 127 -14.66 5.26 -5.90
N MET A 128 -15.02 6.52 -6.19
CA MET A 128 -16.15 6.83 -7.08
C MET A 128 -15.95 6.23 -8.48
N LEU A 129 -14.73 6.30 -9.04
CA LEU A 129 -14.43 5.71 -10.35
C LEU A 129 -14.59 4.20 -10.37
N LEU A 130 -14.09 3.50 -9.33
CA LEU A 130 -14.24 2.04 -9.24
C LEU A 130 -15.71 1.62 -9.13
N GLU A 131 -16.52 2.38 -8.39
CA GLU A 131 -17.96 2.14 -8.29
C GLU A 131 -18.71 2.45 -9.58
N VAL A 132 -18.32 3.50 -10.31
CA VAL A 132 -18.84 3.78 -11.65
C VAL A 132 -18.48 2.65 -12.64
N LEU A 133 -17.24 2.16 -12.60
CA LEU A 133 -16.79 1.06 -13.45
C LEU A 133 -17.56 -0.22 -13.19
N ALA A 134 -17.79 -0.56 -11.91
CA ALA A 134 -18.62 -1.70 -11.53
C ALA A 134 -20.07 -1.55 -12.02
N ALA A 135 -20.68 -0.38 -11.80
CA ALA A 135 -22.06 -0.08 -12.19
C ALA A 135 -22.26 -0.01 -13.72
N SER A 136 -21.22 0.36 -14.47
CA SER A 136 -21.30 0.47 -15.93
C SER A 136 -21.48 -0.87 -16.64
N GLY A 137 -21.07 -1.97 -16.03
CA GLY A 137 -21.07 -3.32 -16.63
C GLY A 137 -20.06 -3.54 -17.76
N HIS A 138 -19.38 -2.48 -18.24
CA HIS A 138 -18.45 -2.58 -19.39
C HIS A 138 -17.23 -3.48 -19.15
N LEU A 139 -16.87 -3.69 -17.90
CA LEU A 139 -15.74 -4.58 -17.56
C LEU A 139 -16.11 -6.07 -17.68
N GLY A 140 -17.41 -6.42 -17.57
CA GLY A 140 -17.87 -7.81 -17.57
C GLY A 140 -17.27 -8.60 -16.41
N LEU A 141 -17.28 -8.02 -15.19
CA LEU A 141 -16.77 -8.68 -14.00
C LEU A 141 -17.68 -9.82 -13.58
N ASP A 142 -17.08 -10.92 -13.09
CA ASP A 142 -17.82 -11.99 -12.41
C ASP A 142 -18.54 -11.42 -11.16
N PRO A 143 -19.70 -11.97 -10.77
CA PRO A 143 -20.45 -11.51 -9.60
C PRO A 143 -19.58 -11.54 -8.33
N GLY A 144 -19.50 -10.40 -7.64
CA GLY A 144 -18.71 -10.23 -6.41
C GLY A 144 -17.25 -9.87 -6.66
N PHE A 145 -16.79 -9.88 -7.92
CA PHE A 145 -15.41 -9.50 -8.24
C PHE A 145 -15.19 -7.97 -8.24
N GLU A 146 -16.25 -7.19 -8.14
CA GLU A 146 -16.20 -5.73 -7.95
C GLU A 146 -15.77 -5.31 -6.54
N ARG A 147 -15.82 -6.20 -5.54
CA ARG A 147 -15.56 -5.88 -4.13
C ARG A 147 -14.09 -5.55 -3.88
N PHE A 148 -13.86 -4.37 -3.33
CA PHE A 148 -12.52 -3.84 -3.02
C PHE A 148 -12.50 -3.11 -1.68
N ALA A 149 -11.29 -2.90 -1.15
CA ALA A 149 -11.03 -2.08 0.02
C ALA A 149 -9.84 -1.16 -0.23
N PHE A 150 -9.85 -0.02 0.44
CA PHE A 150 -8.68 0.85 0.61
C PHE A 150 -8.07 0.61 1.99
N ASP A 151 -6.76 0.69 2.05
CA ASP A 151 -5.99 0.71 3.28
C ASP A 151 -5.22 2.04 3.34
N LEU A 152 -5.54 2.86 4.33
CA LEU A 152 -4.86 4.14 4.54
C LEU A 152 -3.41 3.91 4.92
N SER A 153 -2.57 4.89 4.67
CA SER A 153 -1.23 4.90 5.22
C SER A 153 -0.89 6.30 5.72
N VAL A 154 -0.44 6.38 6.97
CA VAL A 154 0.10 7.60 7.55
C VAL A 154 1.47 7.34 8.13
N GLY A 155 2.32 8.36 8.13
CA GLY A 155 3.63 8.36 8.75
C GLY A 155 3.89 9.73 9.33
N TYR A 156 4.52 9.83 10.46
CA TYR A 156 5.08 10.96 11.17
C TYR A 156 5.09 10.64 12.68
N ASP A 157 5.47 11.64 13.52
CA ASP A 157 5.34 11.52 14.96
C ASP A 157 3.87 11.69 15.43
N LEU A 158 3.59 11.39 16.69
CA LEU A 158 2.25 11.48 17.25
C LEU A 158 1.65 12.89 17.12
N LYS A 159 2.47 13.94 17.35
CA LYS A 159 1.99 15.33 17.24
C LYS A 159 1.58 15.69 15.82
N GLY A 160 2.35 15.24 14.82
CA GLY A 160 2.02 15.45 13.43
C GLY A 160 0.77 14.70 13.02
N ILE A 161 0.58 13.46 13.50
CA ILE A 161 -0.66 12.71 13.24
C ILE A 161 -1.86 13.36 13.92
N GLN A 162 -1.71 13.93 15.11
CA GLN A 162 -2.75 14.68 15.82
C GLN A 162 -3.01 16.08 15.24
N HIS A 163 -2.18 16.56 14.33
CA HIS A 163 -2.38 17.87 13.72
C HIS A 163 -3.70 17.95 12.96
N GLU A 164 -4.38 19.10 13.04
CA GLU A 164 -5.72 19.31 12.46
C GLU A 164 -5.85 18.91 10.98
N ARG A 165 -4.83 19.17 10.15
CA ARG A 165 -4.85 18.81 8.73
C ARG A 165 -4.82 17.30 8.51
N VAL A 166 -4.02 16.55 9.29
CA VAL A 166 -3.98 15.08 9.22
C VAL A 166 -5.29 14.49 9.76
N GLN A 167 -5.83 15.06 10.85
CA GLN A 167 -7.13 14.68 11.37
C GLN A 167 -8.26 14.96 10.38
N ALA A 168 -8.24 16.09 9.68
CA ALA A 168 -9.21 16.40 8.63
C ALA A 168 -9.13 15.38 7.47
N PHE A 169 -7.93 14.93 7.10
CA PHE A 169 -7.74 13.86 6.12
C PHE A 169 -8.34 12.54 6.63
N LEU A 170 -8.01 12.09 7.84
CA LEU A 170 -8.51 10.83 8.41
C LEU A 170 -10.04 10.84 8.53
N HIS A 171 -10.63 11.90 9.08
CA HIS A 171 -12.07 12.03 9.16
C HIS A 171 -12.75 12.12 7.80
N GLY A 172 -12.09 12.76 6.81
CA GLY A 172 -12.58 12.81 5.44
C GLY A 172 -12.57 11.46 4.73
N MET A 173 -11.67 10.55 5.13
CA MET A 173 -11.65 9.16 4.63
C MET A 173 -12.69 8.28 5.34
N LEU A 174 -13.00 8.56 6.61
CA LEU A 174 -14.07 7.90 7.36
C LEU A 174 -15.46 8.37 6.93
N ASP A 175 -15.59 9.64 6.55
CA ASP A 175 -16.83 10.21 5.98
C ASP A 175 -16.51 11.19 4.84
N ALA A 176 -16.50 10.67 3.62
CA ALA A 176 -16.21 11.41 2.41
C ALA A 176 -17.42 12.16 1.82
N THR A 177 -18.55 12.23 2.52
CA THR A 177 -19.81 12.79 2.00
C THR A 177 -19.60 14.16 1.35
N LYS A 178 -18.89 15.07 2.02
CA LYS A 178 -18.64 16.43 1.49
C LYS A 178 -17.84 16.42 0.18
N VAL A 179 -16.84 15.55 0.06
CA VAL A 179 -16.00 15.44 -1.14
C VAL A 179 -16.79 14.78 -2.26
N ILE A 180 -17.54 13.72 -1.96
CA ILE A 180 -18.43 13.04 -2.93
C ILE A 180 -19.45 14.04 -3.50
N ASP A 181 -20.14 14.79 -2.65
CA ASP A 181 -21.18 15.74 -3.09
C ASP A 181 -20.58 16.84 -3.99
N ARG A 182 -19.37 17.29 -3.70
CA ARG A 182 -18.65 18.26 -4.53
C ARG A 182 -18.24 17.69 -5.89
N LEU A 183 -17.80 16.43 -5.95
CA LEU A 183 -17.32 15.79 -7.16
C LEU A 183 -18.46 15.20 -8.02
N ARG A 184 -19.57 14.83 -7.41
CA ARG A 184 -20.74 14.19 -8.07
C ARG A 184 -21.22 14.91 -9.35
N PRO A 185 -21.33 16.26 -9.40
CA PRO A 185 -21.77 16.97 -10.61
C PRO A 185 -20.84 16.78 -11.81
N GLU A 186 -19.56 16.44 -11.60
CA GLU A 186 -18.59 16.21 -12.67
C GLU A 186 -18.85 14.90 -13.42
N LEU A 187 -19.53 13.93 -12.79
CA LEU A 187 -19.80 12.63 -13.40
C LEU A 187 -20.78 12.76 -14.56
N PRO A 188 -20.70 11.86 -15.57
CA PRO A 188 -21.74 11.70 -16.56
C PRO A 188 -23.11 11.43 -15.92
N LYS A 189 -24.19 12.01 -16.47
CA LYS A 189 -25.55 11.97 -15.88
C LYS A 189 -25.98 10.60 -15.37
N PRO A 190 -25.77 9.46 -16.08
CA PRO A 190 -26.24 8.16 -15.63
C PRO A 190 -25.63 7.68 -14.29
N TYR A 191 -24.50 8.25 -13.86
CA TYR A 191 -23.77 7.81 -12.68
C TYR A 191 -23.84 8.79 -11.51
N ARG A 192 -24.54 9.93 -11.68
CA ARG A 192 -24.63 10.96 -10.63
C ARG A 192 -25.40 10.49 -9.41
N ASP A 193 -26.39 9.62 -9.61
CA ASP A 193 -27.28 9.16 -8.54
C ASP A 193 -26.82 7.84 -7.90
N LEU A 194 -25.61 7.36 -8.23
CA LEU A 194 -25.05 6.18 -7.57
C LEU A 194 -24.89 6.42 -6.07
N PRO A 195 -25.22 5.40 -5.24
CA PRO A 195 -25.07 5.46 -3.80
C PRO A 195 -23.61 5.19 -3.41
N PHE A 196 -22.72 6.14 -3.70
CA PHE A 196 -21.29 6.01 -3.36
C PHE A 196 -21.07 5.74 -1.89
N ARG A 197 -20.11 4.86 -1.57
CA ARG A 197 -19.71 4.61 -0.18
C ARG A 197 -19.19 5.88 0.46
N LYS A 198 -19.67 6.18 1.67
CA LYS A 198 -19.24 7.37 2.42
C LYS A 198 -17.94 7.11 3.17
N CYS A 199 -17.80 5.95 3.78
CA CYS A 199 -16.55 5.51 4.38
C CYS A 199 -15.67 4.92 3.28
N ILE A 200 -14.61 5.63 2.93
CA ILE A 200 -13.64 5.17 1.93
C ILE A 200 -12.75 4.09 2.54
N SER A 201 -12.29 4.31 3.76
CA SER A 201 -11.54 3.31 4.54
C SER A 201 -11.61 3.60 6.03
N ASP A 202 -11.69 2.54 6.82
CA ASP A 202 -11.54 2.50 8.27
C ASP A 202 -10.33 1.65 8.69
N THR A 203 -9.47 1.28 7.74
CA THR A 203 -8.23 0.54 7.97
C THR A 203 -7.01 1.40 7.64
N LEU A 204 -5.93 1.23 8.41
CA LEU A 204 -4.74 2.04 8.28
C LEU A 204 -3.47 1.23 8.54
N THR A 205 -2.53 1.25 7.59
CA THR A 205 -1.14 0.83 7.79
C THR A 205 -0.32 2.01 8.29
N LEU A 206 0.14 1.93 9.55
CA LEU A 206 1.10 2.88 10.11
C LEU A 206 2.47 2.63 9.51
N SER A 207 2.94 3.58 8.69
CA SER A 207 4.27 3.57 8.11
C SER A 207 5.20 4.36 9.02
N THR A 208 5.88 3.66 9.93
CA THR A 208 6.86 4.29 10.81
C THR A 208 8.08 4.76 10.01
N PHE A 209 8.68 5.86 10.43
CA PHE A 209 9.97 6.27 9.89
C PHE A 209 11.09 5.35 10.42
N HIS A 210 12.19 5.25 9.67
CA HIS A 210 13.36 4.52 10.14
C HIS A 210 13.92 5.19 11.39
N GLY A 211 14.12 4.39 12.44
CA GLY A 211 14.53 4.90 13.76
C GLY A 211 13.38 5.37 14.65
N CYS A 212 12.13 4.98 14.36
CA CYS A 212 11.00 5.29 15.23
C CYS A 212 11.04 4.41 16.50
N PRO A 213 11.09 5.01 17.70
CA PRO A 213 11.16 4.24 18.94
C PRO A 213 9.89 3.42 19.19
N PRO A 214 9.99 2.23 19.84
CA PRO A 214 8.83 1.37 20.11
C PRO A 214 7.70 2.07 20.86
N GLY A 215 8.03 2.93 21.84
CA GLY A 215 7.03 3.68 22.59
C GLY A 215 6.24 4.70 21.76
N GLU A 216 6.88 5.28 20.76
CA GLU A 216 6.21 6.18 19.81
C GLU A 216 5.28 5.41 18.89
N ILE A 217 5.72 4.27 18.36
CA ILE A 217 4.86 3.38 17.54
C ILE A 217 3.62 2.96 18.32
N GLU A 218 3.80 2.58 19.60
CA GLU A 218 2.70 2.19 20.48
C GLU A 218 1.72 3.35 20.69
N SER A 219 2.23 4.52 21.03
CA SER A 219 1.42 5.70 21.30
C SER A 219 0.59 6.13 20.09
N ILE A 220 1.19 6.13 18.90
CA ILE A 220 0.49 6.44 17.65
C ILE A 220 -0.58 5.39 17.36
N THR A 221 -0.24 4.10 17.45
CA THR A 221 -1.19 3.03 17.13
C THR A 221 -2.37 3.04 18.09
N ARG A 222 -2.12 3.26 19.38
CA ARG A 222 -3.20 3.39 20.38
C ARG A 222 -4.11 4.57 20.08
N TYR A 223 -3.55 5.74 19.80
CA TYR A 223 -4.33 6.92 19.43
C TYR A 223 -5.22 6.66 18.20
N LEU A 224 -4.68 6.02 17.16
CA LEU A 224 -5.44 5.69 15.97
C LEU A 224 -6.59 4.71 16.25
N MET A 225 -6.40 3.77 17.17
CA MET A 225 -7.44 2.78 17.54
C MET A 225 -8.44 3.33 18.54
N GLU A 226 -7.98 4.03 19.60
CA GLU A 226 -8.80 4.47 20.73
C GLU A 226 -9.55 5.76 20.42
N ASP A 227 -8.87 6.76 19.80
CA ASP A 227 -9.44 8.11 19.59
C ASP A 227 -10.00 8.28 18.18
N VAL A 228 -9.30 7.80 17.13
CA VAL A 228 -9.77 7.93 15.75
C VAL A 228 -10.71 6.78 15.35
N GLY A 229 -10.54 5.60 15.95
CA GLY A 229 -11.41 4.45 15.74
C GLY A 229 -11.08 3.63 14.49
N LEU A 230 -9.81 3.54 14.12
CA LEU A 230 -9.35 2.78 12.95
C LEU A 230 -8.88 1.37 13.31
N HIS A 231 -9.00 0.43 12.38
CA HIS A 231 -8.24 -0.80 12.36
C HIS A 231 -6.80 -0.47 11.96
N CYS A 232 -5.81 -1.09 12.61
CA CYS A 232 -4.40 -0.72 12.41
C CYS A 232 -3.53 -1.90 12.00
N VAL A 233 -2.63 -1.65 11.06
CA VAL A 233 -1.52 -2.53 10.69
C VAL A 233 -0.22 -1.79 10.97
N VAL A 234 0.66 -2.35 11.80
CA VAL A 234 1.96 -1.76 12.10
C VAL A 234 2.98 -2.26 11.09
N LYS A 235 3.49 -1.37 10.25
CA LYS A 235 4.53 -1.71 9.27
C LYS A 235 5.89 -1.69 9.95
N LEU A 236 6.57 -2.83 9.91
CA LEU A 236 7.82 -3.07 10.61
C LEU A 236 9.01 -3.09 9.65
N ASN A 237 10.19 -2.74 10.16
CA ASN A 237 11.42 -2.63 9.38
C ASN A 237 12.17 -3.98 9.29
N PRO A 238 12.91 -4.26 8.19
CA PRO A 238 13.75 -5.44 8.05
C PRO A 238 14.85 -5.54 9.11
N THR A 239 15.21 -4.40 9.72
CA THR A 239 16.17 -4.27 10.85
C THR A 239 15.80 -5.09 12.09
N LEU A 240 14.54 -5.50 12.24
CA LEU A 240 14.10 -6.44 13.27
C LEU A 240 14.83 -7.79 13.24
N ASN A 241 15.48 -8.15 12.13
CA ASN A 241 16.37 -9.31 12.09
C ASN A 241 17.61 -9.14 13.00
N GLY A 242 17.92 -7.91 13.40
CA GLY A 242 19.15 -7.55 14.08
C GLY A 242 20.34 -7.40 13.11
N PRO A 243 21.41 -6.69 13.49
CA PRO A 243 22.49 -6.35 12.57
C PRO A 243 23.25 -7.57 12.03
N THR A 244 23.48 -8.57 12.85
CA THR A 244 24.20 -9.79 12.45
C THR A 244 23.41 -10.61 11.45
N GLU A 245 22.16 -10.91 11.75
CA GLU A 245 21.33 -11.78 10.90
C GLU A 245 20.90 -11.04 9.62
N ALA A 246 20.58 -9.74 9.70
CA ALA A 246 20.24 -8.97 8.51
C ALA A 246 21.40 -8.95 7.49
N ARG A 247 22.64 -8.72 7.96
CA ARG A 247 23.84 -8.74 7.11
C ARG A 247 24.17 -10.13 6.62
N ARG A 248 24.05 -11.15 7.46
CA ARG A 248 24.25 -12.54 7.04
C ARG A 248 23.30 -12.91 5.90
N LEU A 249 22.00 -12.65 6.05
CA LEU A 249 21.01 -12.94 5.01
C LEU A 249 21.28 -12.11 3.75
N PHE A 250 21.48 -10.81 3.90
CA PHE A 250 21.58 -9.89 2.77
C PHE A 250 22.91 -10.00 2.01
N ASN A 251 24.04 -9.99 2.74
CA ASN A 251 25.36 -9.94 2.14
C ASN A 251 25.95 -11.32 1.88
N GLU A 252 25.84 -12.28 2.84
CA GLU A 252 26.49 -13.59 2.70
C GLU A 252 25.62 -14.58 1.95
N VAL A 253 24.33 -14.69 2.30
CA VAL A 253 23.42 -15.67 1.68
C VAL A 253 22.96 -15.22 0.31
N LEU A 254 22.48 -13.96 0.19
CA LEU A 254 21.96 -13.40 -1.06
C LEU A 254 23.06 -12.78 -1.93
N GLY A 255 24.26 -12.52 -1.40
CA GLY A 255 25.40 -12.00 -2.14
C GLY A 255 25.32 -10.52 -2.55
N TYR A 256 24.40 -9.74 -1.97
CA TYR A 256 24.32 -8.30 -2.24
C TYR A 256 25.49 -7.57 -1.56
N ARG A 257 26.09 -6.61 -2.30
CA ARG A 257 27.30 -5.89 -1.83
C ARG A 257 27.03 -4.58 -1.13
N TYR A 258 25.77 -4.11 -1.11
CA TYR A 258 25.39 -2.85 -0.49
C TYR A 258 25.59 -2.93 1.03
N ARG A 259 26.12 -1.87 1.59
CA ARG A 259 26.37 -1.78 3.04
C ARG A 259 25.11 -1.32 3.78
N ILE A 260 24.73 -2.07 4.82
CA ILE A 260 23.69 -1.65 5.77
C ILE A 260 24.42 -0.90 6.91
N PRO A 261 24.20 0.43 7.06
CA PRO A 261 24.88 1.20 8.09
C PRO A 261 24.42 0.79 9.50
N ASP A 262 25.31 0.89 10.50
CA ASP A 262 24.95 0.59 11.90
C ASP A 262 23.83 1.50 12.40
N ALA A 263 23.80 2.74 11.94
CA ALA A 263 22.75 3.71 12.28
C ALA A 263 21.33 3.23 11.91
N ALA A 264 21.17 2.35 10.91
CA ALA A 264 19.88 1.78 10.54
C ALA A 264 19.26 0.93 11.66
N PHE A 265 20.07 0.42 12.58
CA PHE A 265 19.61 -0.41 13.70
C PHE A 265 19.51 0.35 15.02
N ALA A 266 20.10 1.54 15.12
CA ALA A 266 20.33 2.20 16.40
C ALA A 266 19.06 2.57 17.17
N ASN A 267 18.03 3.00 16.47
CA ASN A 267 16.79 3.49 17.09
C ASN A 267 15.57 2.63 16.73
N ASP A 268 15.71 1.73 15.76
CA ASP A 268 14.65 0.78 15.41
C ASP A 268 14.41 -0.22 16.57
N PRO A 269 13.17 -0.72 16.75
CA PRO A 269 12.89 -1.76 17.72
C PRO A 269 13.75 -3.01 17.49
N THR A 270 14.15 -3.69 18.56
CA THR A 270 14.59 -5.08 18.45
C THR A 270 13.41 -6.00 18.21
N PHE A 271 13.67 -7.26 17.85
CA PHE A 271 12.60 -8.26 17.67
C PHE A 271 11.77 -8.43 18.93
N GLU A 272 12.43 -8.52 20.10
CA GLU A 272 11.79 -8.69 21.42
C GLU A 272 10.92 -7.47 21.76
N GLN A 273 11.43 -6.27 21.53
CA GLN A 273 10.66 -5.04 21.72
C GLN A 273 9.43 -4.96 20.80
N ALA A 274 9.56 -5.43 19.56
CA ALA A 274 8.43 -5.48 18.64
C ALA A 274 7.38 -6.52 19.06
N VAL A 275 7.79 -7.68 19.57
CA VAL A 275 6.89 -8.69 20.16
C VAL A 275 6.13 -8.12 21.36
N ASP A 276 6.83 -7.47 22.29
CA ASP A 276 6.22 -6.85 23.46
C ASP A 276 5.24 -5.74 23.08
N LEU A 277 5.62 -4.89 22.13
CA LEU A 277 4.79 -3.82 21.56
C LEU A 277 3.49 -4.39 20.98
N VAL A 278 3.59 -5.38 20.10
CA VAL A 278 2.42 -6.00 19.45
C VAL A 278 1.52 -6.68 20.47
N THR A 279 2.10 -7.35 21.48
CA THR A 279 1.34 -7.98 22.58
C THR A 279 0.51 -6.95 23.35
N ARG A 280 1.07 -5.78 23.67
CA ARG A 280 0.31 -4.70 24.32
C ARG A 280 -0.78 -4.12 23.40
N LEU A 281 -0.48 -3.99 22.11
CA LEU A 281 -1.45 -3.51 21.12
C LEU A 281 -2.60 -4.51 20.90
N GLU A 282 -2.37 -5.84 20.97
CA GLU A 282 -3.45 -6.84 20.95
C GLU A 282 -4.47 -6.60 22.07
N ALA A 283 -4.01 -6.21 23.28
CA ALA A 283 -4.91 -5.86 24.37
C ALA A 283 -5.72 -4.60 24.06
N THR A 284 -5.11 -3.58 23.45
CA THR A 284 -5.81 -2.37 23.00
C THR A 284 -6.83 -2.68 21.90
N ALA A 285 -6.45 -3.48 20.91
CA ALA A 285 -7.34 -3.92 19.83
C ALA A 285 -8.58 -4.62 20.38
N LYS A 286 -8.38 -5.55 21.31
CA LYS A 286 -9.49 -6.26 21.97
C LYS A 286 -10.42 -5.31 22.75
N LYS A 287 -9.84 -4.34 23.47
CA LYS A 287 -10.60 -3.35 24.25
C LYS A 287 -11.46 -2.45 23.36
N THR A 288 -10.91 -2.02 22.22
CA THR A 288 -11.58 -1.09 21.28
C THR A 288 -12.47 -1.79 20.26
N GLY A 289 -12.38 -3.13 20.13
CA GLY A 289 -13.05 -3.88 19.08
C GLY A 289 -12.46 -3.62 17.69
N ARG A 290 -11.21 -3.12 17.61
CA ARG A 290 -10.52 -2.85 16.35
C ARG A 290 -9.61 -4.00 15.96
N GLY A 291 -9.42 -4.20 14.65
CA GLY A 291 -8.44 -5.14 14.13
C GLY A 291 -7.02 -4.61 14.31
N LEU A 292 -6.10 -5.52 14.61
CA LEU A 292 -4.66 -5.27 14.62
C LEU A 292 -3.96 -6.27 13.71
N GLY A 293 -2.98 -5.81 12.96
CA GLY A 293 -2.06 -6.64 12.18
C GLY A 293 -0.65 -6.06 12.18
N VAL A 294 0.27 -6.80 11.59
CA VAL A 294 1.61 -6.31 11.28
C VAL A 294 1.89 -6.45 9.78
N LYS A 295 2.82 -5.64 9.28
CA LYS A 295 3.25 -5.70 7.88
C LYS A 295 4.74 -5.90 7.77
N PHE A 296 5.14 -6.87 7.00
CA PHE A 296 6.50 -7.09 6.55
C PHE A 296 6.61 -6.84 5.05
N SER A 297 7.42 -5.83 4.60
CA SER A 297 8.20 -4.94 5.44
C SER A 297 8.24 -3.53 4.85
N ASN A 298 8.84 -2.63 5.61
CA ASN A 298 9.33 -1.37 5.09
C ASN A 298 10.59 -1.63 4.24
N THR A 299 11.14 -0.58 3.59
CA THR A 299 12.40 -0.62 2.86
C THR A 299 13.59 -0.82 3.81
N LEU A 300 14.74 -1.26 3.26
CA LEU A 300 15.99 -1.37 3.99
C LEU A 300 16.89 -0.18 3.66
N VAL A 301 17.38 0.52 4.68
CA VAL A 301 18.35 1.59 4.50
C VAL A 301 19.71 0.98 4.15
N VAL A 302 20.28 1.39 3.02
CA VAL A 302 21.65 1.04 2.60
C VAL A 302 22.41 2.30 2.18
N GLU A 303 23.73 2.26 2.20
CA GLU A 303 24.55 3.38 1.72
C GLU A 303 24.35 3.61 0.23
N ASN A 304 24.32 4.87 -0.19
CA ASN A 304 24.24 5.23 -1.60
C ASN A 304 25.67 5.26 -2.19
N GLU A 305 26.08 4.13 -2.73
CA GLU A 305 27.38 3.96 -3.40
C GLU A 305 27.24 4.01 -4.93
N GLY A 306 26.02 4.26 -5.42
CA GLY A 306 25.70 4.25 -6.85
C GLY A 306 25.94 5.59 -7.54
N ASP A 307 25.79 5.56 -8.85
CA ASP A 307 25.97 6.70 -9.77
C ASP A 307 24.65 7.26 -10.31
N PHE A 308 23.52 6.68 -9.93
CA PHE A 308 22.20 7.03 -10.48
C PHE A 308 21.41 8.00 -9.61
N LEU A 309 21.30 7.71 -8.31
CA LEU A 309 20.65 8.61 -7.38
C LEU A 309 21.56 9.80 -7.04
N PRO A 310 21.00 10.97 -6.66
CA PRO A 310 21.79 12.15 -6.37
C PRO A 310 22.88 11.88 -5.32
N ALA A 311 24.10 12.34 -5.55
CA ALA A 311 25.23 12.16 -4.62
C ALA A 311 25.06 12.93 -3.29
N SER A 312 24.11 13.87 -3.21
CA SER A 312 23.69 14.52 -1.97
C SER A 312 23.05 13.55 -0.99
N GLU A 313 22.37 12.50 -1.52
CA GLU A 313 21.73 11.46 -0.75
C GLU A 313 22.76 10.45 -0.27
N LYS A 314 23.07 10.43 1.02
CA LYS A 314 24.07 9.51 1.60
C LYS A 314 23.56 8.09 1.75
N SER A 315 22.25 7.94 1.85
CA SER A 315 21.56 6.66 1.96
C SER A 315 20.53 6.51 0.86
N GLN A 316 20.24 5.28 0.53
CA GLN A 316 19.13 4.91 -0.34
C GLN A 316 18.29 3.83 0.31
N TYR A 317 17.03 3.77 -0.06
CA TYR A 317 16.06 2.83 0.49
C TYR A 317 15.88 1.67 -0.49
N LEU A 318 16.40 0.50 -0.12
CA LEU A 318 16.30 -0.73 -0.90
C LEU A 318 14.90 -1.32 -0.79
N SER A 319 14.33 -1.71 -1.92
CA SER A 319 13.07 -2.42 -2.04
C SER A 319 13.17 -3.58 -3.05
N GLY A 320 12.08 -4.31 -3.26
CA GLY A 320 12.04 -5.40 -4.22
C GLY A 320 12.58 -6.72 -3.68
N GLN A 321 13.05 -7.57 -4.60
CA GLN A 321 13.41 -8.98 -4.32
C GLN A 321 14.40 -9.20 -3.17
N PRO A 322 15.43 -8.36 -2.95
CA PRO A 322 16.35 -8.55 -1.84
C PRO A 322 15.69 -8.56 -0.47
N LEU A 323 14.55 -7.88 -0.33
CA LEU A 323 13.81 -7.86 0.94
C LEU A 323 13.03 -9.14 1.22
N HIS A 324 12.76 -9.97 0.20
CA HIS A 324 11.86 -11.13 0.35
C HIS A 324 12.34 -12.07 1.46
N VAL A 325 13.61 -12.48 1.40
CA VAL A 325 14.18 -13.42 2.38
C VAL A 325 14.21 -12.82 3.79
N LEU A 326 14.59 -11.52 3.92
CA LEU A 326 14.62 -10.84 5.22
C LEU A 326 13.22 -10.75 5.82
N ALA A 327 12.22 -10.42 5.00
CA ALA A 327 10.84 -10.29 5.44
C ALA A 327 10.21 -11.66 5.77
N MET A 328 10.47 -12.70 4.96
CA MET A 328 9.99 -14.05 5.23
C MET A 328 10.60 -14.65 6.50
N ASN A 329 11.87 -14.33 6.82
CA ASN A 329 12.46 -14.70 8.10
C ASN A 329 11.69 -14.06 9.27
N LEU A 330 11.26 -12.81 9.14
CA LEU A 330 10.44 -12.15 10.16
C LEU A 330 9.03 -12.75 10.23
N VAL A 331 8.41 -13.10 9.09
CA VAL A 331 7.13 -13.83 9.06
C VAL A 331 7.23 -15.12 9.87
N ALA A 332 8.27 -15.93 9.61
CA ALA A 332 8.47 -17.19 10.32
C ALA A 332 8.64 -16.98 11.85
N ARG A 333 9.44 -15.98 12.24
CA ARG A 333 9.68 -15.64 13.66
C ARG A 333 8.39 -15.13 14.34
N PHE A 334 7.62 -14.25 13.69
CA PHE A 334 6.35 -13.77 14.24
C PHE A 334 5.29 -14.87 14.31
N ARG A 335 5.20 -15.75 13.30
CA ARG A 335 4.33 -16.94 13.37
C ARG A 335 4.72 -17.87 14.52
N GLY A 336 6.00 -18.01 14.81
CA GLY A 336 6.50 -18.78 15.98
C GLY A 336 5.99 -18.23 17.31
N VAL A 337 5.78 -16.90 17.43
CA VAL A 337 5.29 -16.25 18.66
C VAL A 337 3.76 -16.15 18.69
N PHE A 338 3.17 -15.65 17.59
CA PHE A 338 1.75 -15.25 17.57
C PHE A 338 0.84 -16.30 16.90
N GLY A 339 1.40 -17.31 16.22
CA GLY A 339 0.63 -18.23 15.42
C GLY A 339 -0.15 -17.51 14.33
N ASP A 340 -1.34 -18.02 14.01
CA ASP A 340 -2.24 -17.42 13.02
C ASP A 340 -3.20 -16.36 13.58
N ARG A 341 -3.14 -16.11 14.91
CA ARG A 341 -4.04 -15.13 15.53
C ARG A 341 -3.73 -13.69 15.12
N LEU A 342 -2.46 -13.39 14.78
CA LEU A 342 -2.04 -12.08 14.34
C LEU A 342 -2.02 -12.02 12.80
N PRO A 343 -2.89 -11.23 12.16
CA PRO A 343 -2.84 -11.03 10.71
C PRO A 343 -1.51 -10.42 10.27
N ILE A 344 -0.93 -10.96 9.21
CA ILE A 344 0.30 -10.46 8.62
C ILE A 344 0.03 -10.01 7.19
N SER A 345 0.17 -8.71 6.94
CA SER A 345 0.28 -8.13 5.60
C SER A 345 1.72 -8.29 5.08
N PHE A 346 1.88 -8.44 3.78
CA PHE A 346 3.19 -8.68 3.21
C PHE A 346 3.48 -7.79 1.99
N SER A 347 4.67 -7.18 1.98
CA SER A 347 5.15 -6.36 0.86
C SER A 347 6.68 -6.36 0.85
N ALA A 348 7.25 -7.40 0.25
CA ALA A 348 8.70 -7.51 0.10
C ALA A 348 9.04 -8.41 -1.08
N GLY A 349 9.44 -7.81 -2.20
CA GLY A 349 9.88 -8.53 -3.38
C GLY A 349 8.87 -9.51 -3.96
N ILE A 350 7.60 -9.20 -3.86
CA ILE A 350 6.54 -10.01 -4.46
C ILE A 350 6.54 -9.81 -5.97
N GLU A 351 6.49 -10.92 -6.66
CA GLU A 351 6.30 -11.05 -8.10
C GLU A 351 5.39 -12.25 -8.40
N ARG A 352 5.10 -12.50 -9.67
CA ARG A 352 4.16 -13.56 -10.08
C ARG A 352 4.50 -14.95 -9.52
N HIS A 353 5.80 -15.29 -9.41
CA HIS A 353 6.22 -16.67 -9.04
C HIS A 353 6.10 -16.95 -7.55
N ASN A 354 6.25 -15.95 -6.68
CA ASN A 354 6.18 -16.13 -5.22
C ASN A 354 4.86 -15.61 -4.61
N PHE A 355 3.99 -15.01 -5.42
CA PHE A 355 2.67 -14.55 -4.97
C PHE A 355 1.78 -15.71 -4.49
N PRO A 356 1.66 -16.85 -5.22
CA PRO A 356 0.88 -17.98 -4.74
C PRO A 356 1.35 -18.52 -3.39
N ASP A 357 2.66 -18.59 -3.15
CA ASP A 357 3.22 -19.03 -1.87
C ASP A 357 2.86 -18.07 -0.73
N ALA A 358 2.94 -16.76 -0.98
CA ALA A 358 2.54 -15.75 0.01
C ALA A 358 1.06 -15.88 0.38
N VAL A 359 0.19 -16.14 -0.60
CA VAL A 359 -1.25 -16.38 -0.37
C VAL A 359 -1.47 -17.69 0.40
N ALA A 360 -0.78 -18.78 0.03
CA ALA A 360 -0.86 -20.07 0.70
C ALA A 360 -0.42 -20.01 2.17
N LEU A 361 0.52 -19.13 2.50
CA LEU A 361 0.93 -18.84 3.87
C LEU A 361 -0.08 -17.96 4.66
N GLY A 362 -1.22 -17.60 4.06
CA GLY A 362 -2.22 -16.77 4.71
C GLY A 362 -1.79 -15.31 4.92
N LEU A 363 -0.86 -14.80 4.12
CA LEU A 363 -0.44 -13.40 4.18
C LEU A 363 -1.49 -12.53 3.45
N VAL A 364 -2.11 -11.59 4.17
CA VAL A 364 -3.19 -10.74 3.64
C VAL A 364 -3.15 -9.37 4.29
N PRO A 365 -3.19 -8.28 3.48
CA PRO A 365 -3.02 -8.23 2.04
C PRO A 365 -1.59 -8.56 1.59
N VAL A 366 -1.44 -9.03 0.36
CA VAL A 366 -0.16 -9.08 -0.34
C VAL A 366 -0.09 -7.86 -1.26
N THR A 367 0.85 -6.96 -1.01
CA THR A 367 0.96 -5.72 -1.77
C THR A 367 2.30 -5.60 -2.50
N VAL A 368 2.29 -4.96 -3.67
CA VAL A 368 3.40 -4.94 -4.61
C VAL A 368 3.74 -3.50 -4.98
N CYS A 369 5.02 -3.18 -4.97
CA CYS A 369 5.53 -1.89 -5.45
C CYS A 369 6.49 -2.08 -6.63
N THR A 370 7.70 -2.57 -6.36
CA THR A 370 8.83 -2.58 -7.31
C THR A 370 8.48 -3.29 -8.61
N ASP A 371 7.84 -4.46 -8.56
CA ASP A 371 7.47 -5.20 -9.77
C ASP A 371 6.52 -4.41 -10.68
N LEU A 372 5.60 -3.61 -10.11
CA LEU A 372 4.69 -2.77 -10.89
C LEU A 372 5.35 -1.51 -11.47
N LEU A 373 6.59 -1.19 -11.10
CA LEU A 373 7.40 -0.12 -11.69
C LEU A 373 8.23 -0.60 -12.88
N LEU A 374 8.32 -1.91 -13.08
CA LEU A 374 9.02 -2.50 -14.23
C LEU A 374 8.19 -2.37 -15.52
N PRO A 375 8.82 -2.57 -16.72
CA PRO A 375 8.11 -2.56 -17.99
C PRO A 375 6.87 -3.47 -17.99
N GLY A 376 5.74 -2.94 -18.44
CA GLY A 376 4.42 -3.57 -18.34
C GLY A 376 3.54 -3.00 -17.23
N GLY A 377 4.13 -2.35 -16.22
CA GLY A 377 3.40 -1.63 -15.18
C GLY A 377 2.30 -2.46 -14.53
N TYR A 378 1.13 -1.87 -14.33
CA TYR A 378 -0.02 -2.54 -13.70
C TYR A 378 -0.53 -3.76 -14.46
N ALA A 379 -0.26 -3.86 -15.77
CA ALA A 379 -0.66 -5.03 -16.56
C ALA A 379 0.09 -6.31 -16.15
N ARG A 380 1.21 -6.18 -15.42
CA ARG A 380 1.93 -7.32 -14.83
C ARG A 380 1.07 -8.04 -13.78
N ALA A 381 0.19 -7.32 -13.06
CA ALA A 381 -0.67 -7.91 -12.03
C ALA A 381 -1.53 -9.06 -12.55
N SER A 382 -1.97 -9.04 -13.81
CA SER A 382 -2.73 -10.13 -14.41
C SER A 382 -1.98 -11.48 -14.40
N THR A 383 -0.65 -11.46 -14.44
CA THR A 383 0.16 -12.69 -14.42
C THR A 383 0.21 -13.36 -13.07
N TYR A 384 0.00 -12.61 -11.99
CA TYR A 384 -0.08 -13.14 -10.63
C TYR A 384 -1.26 -14.10 -10.47
N PHE A 385 -2.40 -13.74 -11.09
CA PHE A 385 -3.60 -14.57 -11.05
C PHE A 385 -3.49 -15.79 -11.97
N GLN A 386 -2.70 -15.71 -13.03
CA GLN A 386 -2.40 -16.86 -13.87
C GLN A 386 -1.64 -17.93 -13.07
N GLU A 387 -0.62 -17.53 -12.32
CA GLU A 387 0.15 -18.44 -11.45
C GLU A 387 -0.69 -18.94 -10.25
N LEU A 388 -1.49 -18.07 -9.63
CA LEU A 388 -2.40 -18.47 -8.54
C LEU A 388 -3.46 -19.48 -8.99
N ALA A 389 -3.75 -19.50 -10.28
CA ALA A 389 -4.73 -20.39 -10.88
C ALA A 389 -4.17 -21.79 -11.20
N THR A 390 -2.86 -21.97 -11.23
CA THR A 390 -2.21 -23.29 -11.41
C THR A 390 -2.13 -24.07 -10.11
#